data_1bea85c269efd0bf56eb1afd0e201bb9
#
_entry.id   1bea85c269efd0bf56eb1afd0e201bb9
#
_cell.length_a   1.000
_cell.length_b   1.000
_cell.length_c   1.000
_cell.angle_alpha   90.00
_cell.angle_beta   90.00
_cell.angle_gamma   90.00
#
_symmetry.space_group_name_H-M   'P 1'
#
loop_
_entity.id
_entity.type
_entity.pdbx_description
1 polymer ?
#
loop_
_entity_poly.entity_id
_entity_poly.type
_entity_poly.pdbx_seq_one_letter_code
_entity_poly.pdbx_strand_id
1 'polypeptide(L)'
;MHAPPPASSSSPEDSGASVEDAEEVIGAVAVWCSRELLAARRSGDQQRQDDLVAQLQVCGEDRQRLVDSGPAEIGRITELYTERLKFLRAAEH
;
A
#
# COMPACT_ATOMS: atom_id res chain seq x y z
N MET A 1 35.11 -4.30 -19.70
CA MET A 1 34.62 -4.17 -19.56
C MET A 1 33.71 -4.21 -19.02
N HIS A 2 33.36 -4.23 -18.76
CA HIS A 2 32.48 -4.12 -18.32
C HIS A 2 31.63 -4.35 -17.72
N ALA A 3 31.06 -4.33 -17.40
CA ALA A 3 30.36 -4.54 -16.74
C ALA A 3 29.29 -4.66 -16.62
N PRO A 4 28.56 -4.96 -16.43
CA PRO A 4 27.46 -4.98 -16.38
C PRO A 4 26.72 -4.73 -15.60
N PRO A 5 26.20 -4.57 -15.49
CA PRO A 5 25.42 -4.33 -14.90
C PRO A 5 24.66 -4.60 -14.19
N PRO A 6 24.40 -4.49 -14.00
CA PRO A 6 23.71 -4.81 -13.24
C PRO A 6 22.62 -5.06 -13.30
N ALA A 7 22.62 -4.79 -13.82
CA ALA A 7 21.57 -4.99 -13.90
C ALA A 7 21.13 -5.98 -13.41
N SER A 8 21.76 -6.41 -13.39
CA SER A 8 21.36 -7.37 -13.04
C SER A 8 20.51 -7.37 -12.21
N SER A 9 20.63 -6.66 -11.87
CA SER A 9 19.82 -6.58 -11.09
C SER A 9 18.60 -6.89 -11.39
N SER A 10 18.36 -6.85 -12.33
CA SER A 10 17.14 -7.14 -12.60
C SER A 10 16.85 -8.51 -12.47
N SER A 11 17.14 -9.07 -11.48
CA SER A 11 16.74 -10.40 -11.29
C SER A 11 15.24 -10.46 -11.21
N PRO A 12 14.69 -11.61 -11.47
CA PRO A 12 13.24 -11.78 -11.48
C PRO A 12 12.60 -11.43 -10.17
N GLU A 13 13.28 -11.64 -9.10
CA GLU A 13 12.68 -11.30 -7.84
C GLU A 13 12.61 -9.80 -7.69
N ASP A 14 13.40 -9.08 -8.44
CA ASP A 14 13.30 -7.63 -8.38
C ASP A 14 12.14 -7.12 -9.17
N SER A 15 11.67 -7.89 -10.13
CA SER A 15 10.50 -7.44 -10.84
C SER A 15 9.29 -7.58 -9.96
N GLY A 16 9.36 -8.38 -8.94
CA GLY A 16 8.32 -8.43 -7.95
C GLY A 16 8.51 -7.29 -7.00
N ALA A 17 7.63 -7.19 -6.06
CA ALA A 17 7.71 -6.14 -5.10
C ALA A 17 8.58 -6.56 -3.94
N SER A 18 9.31 -5.62 -3.41
CA SER A 18 10.04 -5.84 -2.18
C SER A 18 9.15 -5.47 -1.01
N VAL A 19 9.60 -5.83 0.18
CA VAL A 19 8.88 -5.43 1.39
C VAL A 19 8.78 -3.92 1.46
N GLU A 20 9.83 -3.24 1.05
CA GLU A 20 9.84 -1.78 1.08
C GLU A 20 8.82 -1.18 0.13
N ASP A 21 8.69 -1.77 -1.06
CA ASP A 21 7.68 -1.30 -2.00
C ASP A 21 6.28 -1.51 -1.43
N ALA A 22 6.07 -2.66 -0.82
CA ALA A 22 4.77 -2.95 -0.21
C ALA A 22 4.47 -1.97 0.91
N GLU A 23 5.45 -1.72 1.77
CA GLU A 23 5.26 -0.78 2.87
C GLU A 23 4.96 0.61 2.38
N GLU A 24 5.59 1.00 1.29
CA GLU A 24 5.38 2.32 0.74
C GLU A 24 3.96 2.50 0.24
N VAL A 25 3.45 1.54 -0.50
CA VAL A 25 2.12 1.68 -1.06
C VAL A 25 1.05 1.51 0.01
N ILE A 26 1.27 0.63 0.98
CA ILE A 26 0.35 0.52 2.10
C ILE A 26 0.32 1.84 2.88
N GLY A 27 1.50 2.41 3.11
CA GLY A 27 1.61 3.69 3.80
C GLY A 27 0.88 4.80 3.07
N ALA A 28 0.95 4.82 1.74
CA ALA A 28 0.26 5.83 0.95
C ALA A 28 -1.25 5.72 1.11
N VAL A 29 -1.77 4.49 1.11
CA VAL A 29 -3.19 4.27 1.34
C VAL A 29 -3.58 4.71 2.74
N ALA A 30 -2.74 4.38 3.73
CA ALA A 30 -3.02 4.77 5.11
C ALA A 30 -3.04 6.29 5.27
N VAL A 31 -2.13 6.99 4.62
CA VAL A 31 -2.11 8.45 4.67
C VAL A 31 -3.40 9.02 4.06
N TRP A 32 -3.80 8.45 2.92
CA TRP A 32 -5.03 8.89 2.28
C TRP A 32 -6.22 8.71 3.22
N CYS A 33 -6.30 7.53 3.85
CA CYS A 33 -7.40 7.24 4.78
C CYS A 33 -7.38 8.19 5.98
N SER A 34 -6.18 8.52 6.47
CA SER A 34 -6.06 9.41 7.62
C SER A 34 -6.57 10.81 7.30
N ARG A 35 -6.24 11.30 6.11
CA ARG A 35 -6.71 12.62 5.69
C ARG A 35 -8.23 12.64 5.53
N GLU A 36 -8.78 11.58 4.93
CA GLU A 36 -10.22 11.50 4.77
C GLU A 36 -10.92 11.36 6.11
N LEU A 37 -10.28 10.68 7.06
CA LEU A 37 -10.84 10.53 8.39
C LEU A 37 -10.97 11.88 9.08
N LEU A 38 -9.96 12.74 8.93
CA LEU A 38 -10.06 14.08 9.49
C LEU A 38 -11.21 14.86 8.87
N ALA A 39 -11.37 14.74 7.57
CA ALA A 39 -12.46 15.41 6.88
C ALA A 39 -13.81 14.89 7.35
N ALA A 40 -13.91 13.57 7.54
CA ALA A 40 -15.15 12.97 8.00
C ALA A 40 -15.49 13.41 9.42
N ARG A 41 -14.47 13.58 10.26
CA ARG A 41 -14.69 14.06 11.61
C ARG A 41 -15.22 15.49 11.61
N ARG A 42 -14.66 16.31 10.74
CA ARG A 42 -15.11 17.70 10.66
C ARG A 42 -16.54 17.81 10.15
N SER A 43 -16.94 16.90 9.27
CA SER A 43 -18.31 16.93 8.75
C SER A 43 -19.27 16.16 9.61
N GLY A 44 -18.80 15.45 10.62
CA GLY A 44 -19.68 14.67 11.49
C GLY A 44 -20.20 13.41 10.86
N ASP A 45 -19.54 12.89 9.84
CA ASP A 45 -19.96 11.69 9.13
C ASP A 45 -19.46 10.46 9.84
N GLN A 46 -20.25 9.94 10.76
CA GLN A 46 -19.84 8.83 11.60
C GLN A 46 -19.64 7.55 10.80
N GLN A 47 -20.49 7.29 9.84
CA GLN A 47 -20.35 6.10 9.02
C GLN A 47 -19.04 6.11 8.26
N ARG A 48 -18.71 7.24 7.69
CA ARG A 48 -17.46 7.39 6.96
C ARG A 48 -16.26 7.20 7.87
N GLN A 49 -16.35 7.75 9.09
CA GLN A 49 -15.28 7.58 10.07
C GLN A 49 -15.06 6.11 10.38
N ASP A 50 -16.14 5.37 10.60
CA ASP A 50 -16.03 3.96 10.93
C ASP A 50 -15.40 3.18 9.78
N ASP A 51 -15.79 3.47 8.56
CA ASP A 51 -15.25 2.80 7.39
C ASP A 51 -13.76 3.06 7.25
N LEU A 52 -13.35 4.30 7.46
CA LEU A 52 -11.95 4.67 7.31
C LEU A 52 -11.07 4.07 8.41
N VAL A 53 -11.60 4.01 9.63
CA VAL A 53 -10.88 3.37 10.72
C VAL A 53 -10.68 1.90 10.42
N ALA A 54 -11.70 1.23 9.88
CA ALA A 54 -11.58 -0.17 9.52
C ALA A 54 -10.50 -0.36 8.45
N GLN A 55 -10.45 0.52 7.46
CA GLN A 55 -9.42 0.43 6.43
C GLN A 55 -8.03 0.64 7.01
N LEU A 56 -7.89 1.56 7.95
CA LEU A 56 -6.60 1.79 8.58
C LEU A 56 -6.15 0.57 9.37
N GLN A 57 -7.09 -0.11 10.02
CA GLN A 57 -6.75 -1.33 10.74
C GLN A 57 -6.27 -2.41 9.79
N VAL A 58 -6.92 -2.56 8.64
CA VAL A 58 -6.50 -3.54 7.65
C VAL A 58 -5.10 -3.20 7.12
N CYS A 59 -4.83 -1.92 6.91
CA CYS A 59 -3.49 -1.51 6.48
C CYS A 59 -2.44 -1.95 7.49
N GLY A 60 -2.73 -1.78 8.77
CA GLY A 60 -1.79 -2.20 9.81
C GLY A 60 -1.58 -3.69 9.85
N GLU A 61 -2.67 -4.45 9.68
CA GLU A 61 -2.59 -5.90 9.67
C GLU A 61 -1.79 -6.41 8.47
N ASP A 62 -2.04 -5.84 7.31
CA ASP A 62 -1.31 -6.25 6.12
C ASP A 62 0.15 -5.91 6.22
N ARG A 63 0.46 -4.77 6.81
CA ARG A 63 1.85 -4.38 7.02
C ARG A 63 2.57 -5.37 7.93
N GLN A 64 1.90 -5.80 8.99
CA GLN A 64 2.48 -6.79 9.88
C GLN A 64 2.67 -8.13 9.18
N ARG A 65 1.74 -8.46 8.31
CA ARG A 65 1.81 -9.72 7.59
C ARG A 65 3.02 -9.80 6.68
N LEU A 66 3.52 -8.65 6.23
CA LEU A 66 4.69 -8.64 5.35
C LEU A 66 5.90 -9.30 5.99
N VAL A 67 5.99 -9.25 7.31
CA VAL A 67 7.14 -9.82 8.01
C VAL A 67 7.27 -11.30 7.73
N ASP A 68 6.14 -12.00 7.64
CA ASP A 68 6.14 -13.44 7.44
C ASP A 68 5.78 -13.85 6.03
N SER A 69 5.64 -12.90 5.11
CA SER A 69 5.18 -13.22 3.77
C SER A 69 6.35 -13.58 2.86
N GLY A 70 6.11 -14.52 1.97
CA GLY A 70 7.08 -14.82 0.93
C GLY A 70 6.94 -13.86 -0.23
N PRO A 71 7.85 -13.94 -1.21
CA PRO A 71 7.85 -12.99 -2.33
C PRO A 71 6.55 -12.93 -3.10
N ALA A 72 5.91 -14.07 -3.30
CA ALA A 72 4.65 -14.08 -4.05
C ALA A 72 3.55 -13.36 -3.31
N GLU A 73 3.51 -13.54 -2.00
CA GLU A 73 2.50 -12.88 -1.18
C GLU A 73 2.75 -11.38 -1.14
N ILE A 74 4.00 -10.99 -0.99
CA ILE A 74 4.37 -9.57 -0.98
C ILE A 74 3.97 -8.92 -2.30
N GLY A 75 4.23 -9.59 -3.40
CA GLY A 75 3.85 -9.07 -4.71
C GLY A 75 2.36 -8.88 -4.85
N ARG A 76 1.60 -9.83 -4.32
CA ARG A 76 0.15 -9.76 -4.40
C ARG A 76 -0.39 -8.61 -3.56
N ILE A 77 0.15 -8.44 -2.36
CA ILE A 77 -0.27 -7.34 -1.50
C ILE A 77 0.07 -6.00 -2.14
N THR A 78 1.28 -5.89 -2.69
CA THR A 78 1.70 -4.66 -3.35
C THR A 78 0.78 -4.31 -4.50
N GLU A 79 0.45 -5.30 -5.32
CA GLU A 79 -0.40 -5.08 -6.46
C GLU A 79 -1.79 -4.65 -6.03
N LEU A 80 -2.33 -5.31 -5.03
CA LEU A 80 -3.64 -4.98 -4.51
C LEU A 80 -3.71 -3.54 -4.02
N TYR A 81 -2.70 -3.14 -3.26
CA TYR A 81 -2.69 -1.79 -2.70
C TYR A 81 -2.39 -0.73 -3.77
N THR A 82 -1.59 -1.08 -4.76
CA THR A 82 -1.32 -0.17 -5.87
C THR A 82 -2.61 0.14 -6.61
N GLU A 83 -3.41 -0.89 -6.90
CA GLU A 83 -4.68 -0.68 -7.57
C GLU A 83 -5.64 0.10 -6.70
N ARG A 84 -5.66 -0.19 -5.42
CA ARG A 84 -6.52 0.55 -4.51
C ARG A 84 -6.15 2.02 -4.46
N LEU A 85 -4.86 2.31 -4.41
CA LEU A 85 -4.40 3.70 -4.36
C LEU A 85 -4.79 4.46 -5.62
N LYS A 86 -4.66 3.80 -6.78
CA LYS A 86 -5.08 4.41 -8.04
C LYS A 86 -6.57 4.74 -8.00
N PHE A 87 -7.36 3.82 -7.52
CA PHE A 87 -8.79 4.02 -7.43
C PHE A 87 -9.14 5.17 -6.50
N LEU A 88 -8.48 5.22 -5.35
CA LEU A 88 -8.74 6.28 -4.38
C LEU A 88 -8.37 7.64 -4.93
N ARG A 89 -7.24 7.74 -5.62
CA ARG A 89 -6.80 8.99 -6.18
C ARG A 89 -7.71 9.46 -7.30
N ALA A 90 -8.20 8.52 -8.09
CA ALA A 90 -9.13 8.86 -9.15
C ALA A 90 -10.44 9.39 -8.58
N ALA A 91 -10.85 8.84 -7.46
CA ALA A 91 -12.10 9.24 -6.84
C ALA A 91 -12.03 10.62 -6.18
N GLU A 92 -10.82 11.15 -6.02
CA GLU A 92 -10.68 12.47 -5.41
C GLU A 92 -11.14 13.59 -6.32
N HIS A 93 -11.27 13.32 -7.60
CA HIS A 93 -11.74 14.34 -8.51
C HIS A 93 -13.26 14.50 -8.42
#